data_f5fa2efeb410393e4f68c8490813308b
#
_entry.id   f5fa2efeb410393e4f68c8490813308b
#
_cell.length_a   1.000
_cell.length_b   1.000
_cell.length_c   1.000
_cell.angle_alpha   90.00
_cell.angle_beta   90.00
_cell.angle_gamma   90.00
#
_symmetry.space_group_name_H-M   'P 1'
#
loop_
_entity.id
_entity.type
_entity.pdbx_description
1 polymer ?
#
loop_
_entity_poly.entity_id
_entity_poly.type
_entity_poly.pdbx_seq_one_letter_code
_entity_poly.pdbx_strand_id
1 'polypeptide(L)'
;ASKLVNYGTQWSNMNLEDAQDGYFNKEKAQAQFAEAKKELEAQGVAFPIHLDLPVDQVNKTLLPKLYSLKQSVESTLGEENVVIDVVLVSTEDYANATFQAPTPADHDYDLNLDGWSADYQDPSTYLNPFNAEDGFYLKILGLDPSKDADKITSLGMDQYTQKLKVADAESSDVAKRYENYADAQAWLIDSS
;
A
#
# COMPACT_ATOMS: atom_id res chain seq x y z
N ALA A 1 20.87 -7.18 1.23
CA ALA A 1 20.01 -6.99 0.03
C ALA A 1 19.71 -8.31 -0.67
N SER A 2 20.74 -9.08 -1.10
CA SER A 2 20.51 -10.35 -1.81
C SER A 2 19.78 -11.40 -0.96
N LYS A 3 20.03 -11.44 0.35
CA LYS A 3 19.30 -12.33 1.26
C LYS A 3 17.85 -11.91 1.43
N LEU A 4 17.54 -10.64 1.55
CA LEU A 4 16.16 -10.17 1.67
C LEU A 4 15.36 -10.49 0.42
N VAL A 5 15.92 -10.30 -0.78
CA VAL A 5 15.28 -10.68 -2.04
C VAL A 5 15.04 -12.20 -2.12
N ASN A 6 16.00 -13.01 -1.70
CA ASN A 6 15.84 -14.45 -1.65
C ASN A 6 14.83 -14.88 -0.57
N TYR A 7 14.85 -14.29 0.58
CA TYR A 7 13.84 -14.48 1.63
C TYR A 7 12.48 -14.01 1.15
N GLY A 8 12.38 -12.84 0.51
CA GLY A 8 11.15 -12.34 -0.05
C GLY A 8 10.51 -13.30 -1.04
N THR A 9 11.27 -13.86 -2.01
CA THR A 9 10.76 -14.83 -2.96
C THR A 9 10.32 -16.14 -2.28
N GLN A 10 11.15 -16.67 -1.40
CA GLN A 10 10.88 -17.91 -0.68
C GLN A 10 9.72 -17.74 0.30
N TRP A 11 9.61 -16.58 0.87
CA TRP A 11 8.67 -16.22 1.89
C TRP A 11 7.29 -15.84 1.31
N SER A 12 7.24 -15.12 0.19
CA SER A 12 6.00 -14.88 -0.54
C SER A 12 5.34 -16.19 -0.97
N ASN A 13 6.13 -17.20 -1.36
CA ASN A 13 5.62 -18.54 -1.70
C ASN A 13 5.08 -19.32 -0.50
N MET A 14 5.42 -18.93 0.73
CA MET A 14 4.98 -19.63 1.94
C MET A 14 3.84 -18.93 2.68
N ASN A 15 3.76 -17.60 2.60
CA ASN A 15 2.93 -16.79 3.48
C ASN A 15 1.92 -15.90 2.78
N LEU A 16 2.08 -15.61 1.48
CA LEU A 16 1.14 -14.80 0.72
C LEU A 16 0.22 -15.70 -0.10
N GLU A 17 -1.08 -15.48 -0.03
CA GLU A 17 -2.10 -16.31 -0.67
C GLU A 17 -1.94 -16.39 -2.19
N ASP A 18 -1.60 -15.27 -2.83
CA ASP A 18 -1.51 -15.14 -4.29
C ASP A 18 -0.07 -15.16 -4.83
N ALA A 19 0.90 -15.60 -4.01
CA ALA A 19 2.32 -15.58 -4.35
C ALA A 19 2.68 -16.37 -5.62
N GLN A 20 1.95 -17.44 -5.92
CA GLN A 20 2.21 -18.31 -7.07
C GLN A 20 1.82 -17.67 -8.41
N ASP A 21 0.86 -16.75 -8.39
CA ASP A 21 0.35 -16.06 -9.59
C ASP A 21 0.96 -14.65 -9.74
N GLY A 22 2.11 -14.40 -9.13
CA GLY A 22 2.78 -13.10 -9.17
C GLY A 22 1.96 -11.98 -8.56
N TYR A 23 1.12 -12.32 -7.58
CA TYR A 23 0.18 -11.42 -6.88
C TYR A 23 -0.98 -10.92 -7.76
N PHE A 24 -1.22 -11.52 -8.92
CA PHE A 24 -2.39 -11.25 -9.76
C PHE A 24 -3.33 -12.46 -9.76
N ASN A 25 -4.53 -12.26 -9.24
CA ASN A 25 -5.59 -13.28 -9.23
C ASN A 25 -6.93 -12.63 -9.57
N LYS A 26 -7.31 -12.76 -10.86
CA LYS A 26 -8.50 -12.12 -11.40
C LYS A 26 -9.79 -12.62 -10.73
N GLU A 27 -9.91 -13.91 -10.56
CA GLU A 27 -11.10 -14.54 -9.98
C GLU A 27 -11.30 -14.12 -8.52
N LYS A 28 -10.21 -14.09 -7.75
CA LYS A 28 -10.24 -13.61 -6.36
C LYS A 28 -10.61 -12.14 -6.30
N ALA A 29 -10.00 -11.29 -7.13
CA ALA A 29 -10.31 -9.85 -7.18
C ALA A 29 -11.79 -9.61 -7.49
N GLN A 30 -12.34 -10.33 -8.49
CA GLN A 30 -13.75 -10.23 -8.85
C GLN A 30 -14.68 -10.70 -7.73
N ALA A 31 -14.33 -11.80 -7.04
CA ALA A 31 -15.13 -12.32 -5.93
C ALA A 31 -15.13 -11.34 -4.75
N GLN A 32 -13.97 -10.82 -4.35
CA GLN A 32 -13.85 -9.84 -3.27
C GLN A 32 -14.60 -8.54 -3.61
N PHE A 33 -14.45 -8.05 -4.85
CA PHE A 33 -15.16 -6.87 -5.30
C PHE A 33 -16.68 -7.07 -5.28
N ALA A 34 -17.19 -8.26 -5.67
CA ALA A 34 -18.61 -8.53 -5.65
C ALA A 34 -19.21 -8.47 -4.24
N GLU A 35 -18.47 -8.86 -3.20
CA GLU A 35 -18.90 -8.69 -1.80
C GLU A 35 -18.83 -7.23 -1.37
N ALA A 36 -17.71 -6.55 -1.63
CA ALA A 36 -17.55 -5.13 -1.32
C ALA A 36 -18.62 -4.27 -2.00
N LYS A 37 -18.98 -4.58 -3.25
CA LYS A 37 -20.03 -3.88 -3.99
C LYS A 37 -21.38 -3.94 -3.28
N LYS A 38 -21.78 -5.10 -2.74
CA LYS A 38 -23.04 -5.25 -1.99
C LYS A 38 -23.07 -4.36 -0.75
N GLU A 39 -21.93 -4.29 -0.04
CA GLU A 39 -21.80 -3.44 1.14
C GLU A 39 -21.88 -1.95 0.77
N LEU A 40 -21.20 -1.55 -0.28
CA LEU A 40 -21.21 -0.17 -0.77
C LEU A 40 -22.59 0.25 -1.30
N GLU A 41 -23.28 -0.62 -2.04
CA GLU A 41 -24.66 -0.38 -2.50
C GLU A 41 -25.62 -0.24 -1.30
N ALA A 42 -25.46 -1.04 -0.26
CA ALA A 42 -26.24 -0.92 0.97
C ALA A 42 -26.00 0.42 1.72
N GLN A 43 -24.84 1.01 1.54
CA GLN A 43 -24.49 2.35 2.05
C GLN A 43 -24.90 3.49 1.10
N GLY A 44 -25.50 3.17 -0.06
CA GLY A 44 -25.97 4.17 -1.03
C GLY A 44 -24.87 4.70 -1.94
N VAL A 45 -23.73 4.02 -2.06
CA VAL A 45 -22.67 4.41 -2.98
C VAL A 45 -23.10 4.16 -4.42
N ALA A 46 -22.94 5.18 -5.28
CA ALA A 46 -23.21 5.08 -6.71
C ALA A 46 -22.03 4.46 -7.46
N PHE A 47 -22.31 3.76 -8.55
CA PHE A 47 -21.29 3.17 -9.42
C PHE A 47 -21.34 3.83 -10.83
N PRO A 48 -20.21 3.91 -11.56
CA PRO A 48 -18.87 3.46 -11.10
C PRO A 48 -18.32 4.30 -9.95
N ILE A 49 -17.48 3.68 -9.11
CA ILE A 49 -16.60 4.43 -8.22
C ILE A 49 -15.47 5.02 -9.05
N HIS A 50 -15.18 6.30 -8.85
CA HIS A 50 -14.06 6.98 -9.45
C HIS A 50 -12.91 7.07 -8.43
N LEU A 51 -11.70 6.66 -8.85
CA LEU A 51 -10.50 6.68 -8.02
C LEU A 51 -9.45 7.59 -8.67
N ASP A 52 -9.19 8.71 -8.05
CA ASP A 52 -8.21 9.68 -8.51
C ASP A 52 -6.78 9.18 -8.27
N LEU A 53 -5.98 9.18 -9.34
CA LEU A 53 -4.58 8.80 -9.35
C LEU A 53 -3.74 9.95 -9.91
N PRO A 54 -3.21 10.84 -9.07
CA PRO A 54 -2.40 11.94 -9.53
C PRO A 54 -1.05 11.47 -10.05
N VAL A 55 -0.57 12.13 -11.08
CA VAL A 55 0.77 11.92 -11.62
C VAL A 55 1.41 13.24 -12.05
N ASP A 56 2.65 13.44 -11.65
CA ASP A 56 3.43 14.57 -12.13
C ASP A 56 3.59 14.51 -13.66
N GLN A 57 3.07 15.52 -14.34
CA GLN A 57 3.04 15.62 -15.81
C GLN A 57 4.43 15.55 -16.48
N VAL A 58 5.52 15.79 -15.73
CA VAL A 58 6.87 15.66 -16.26
C VAL A 58 7.42 14.24 -16.17
N ASN A 59 6.81 13.37 -15.38
CA ASN A 59 7.23 11.99 -15.22
C ASN A 59 6.77 11.09 -16.37
N LYS A 60 7.42 11.22 -17.53
CA LYS A 60 7.08 10.48 -18.74
C LYS A 60 7.26 8.96 -18.64
N THR A 61 8.06 8.49 -17.68
CA THR A 61 8.32 7.04 -17.51
C THR A 61 7.27 6.37 -16.63
N LEU A 62 6.65 7.11 -15.75
CA LEU A 62 5.60 6.60 -14.85
C LEU A 62 4.26 6.45 -15.56
N LEU A 63 3.91 7.43 -16.36
CA LEU A 63 2.58 7.53 -16.99
C LEU A 63 2.12 6.25 -17.73
N PRO A 64 2.94 5.58 -18.57
CA PRO A 64 2.53 4.32 -19.19
C PRO A 64 2.24 3.20 -18.19
N LYS A 65 2.94 3.18 -17.04
CA LYS A 65 2.71 2.19 -15.99
C LYS A 65 1.37 2.40 -15.31
N LEU A 66 1.00 3.66 -15.07
CA LEU A 66 -0.30 4.01 -14.47
C LEU A 66 -1.46 3.69 -15.42
N TYR A 67 -1.31 3.93 -16.71
CA TYR A 67 -2.31 3.50 -17.70
C TYR A 67 -2.42 1.98 -17.80
N SER A 68 -1.32 1.24 -17.65
CA SER A 68 -1.36 -0.22 -17.58
C SER A 68 -2.09 -0.72 -16.32
N LEU A 69 -1.86 -0.07 -15.17
CA LEU A 69 -2.60 -0.35 -13.94
C LEU A 69 -4.10 -0.08 -14.13
N LYS A 70 -4.46 1.12 -14.61
CA LYS A 70 -5.84 1.48 -14.96
C LYS A 70 -6.50 0.41 -15.82
N GLN A 71 -5.89 0.05 -16.92
CA GLN A 71 -6.41 -0.97 -17.83
C GLN A 71 -6.58 -2.33 -17.15
N SER A 72 -5.62 -2.73 -16.31
CA SER A 72 -5.69 -4.00 -15.58
C SER A 72 -6.86 -4.03 -14.60
N VAL A 73 -7.07 -2.98 -13.84
CA VAL A 73 -8.16 -2.88 -12.86
C VAL A 73 -9.51 -2.82 -13.58
N GLU A 74 -9.68 -1.91 -14.52
CA GLU A 74 -10.95 -1.70 -15.25
C GLU A 74 -11.36 -2.93 -16.07
N SER A 75 -10.41 -3.60 -16.73
CA SER A 75 -10.71 -4.83 -17.47
C SER A 75 -11.00 -6.03 -16.56
N THR A 76 -10.56 -5.99 -15.30
CA THR A 76 -10.81 -7.05 -14.32
C THR A 76 -12.14 -6.86 -13.62
N LEU A 77 -12.45 -5.64 -13.17
CA LEU A 77 -13.62 -5.33 -12.35
C LEU A 77 -14.81 -4.78 -13.16
N GLY A 78 -14.57 -4.30 -14.37
CA GLY A 78 -15.53 -3.62 -15.24
C GLY A 78 -15.57 -2.10 -15.02
N GLU A 79 -15.53 -1.33 -16.11
CA GLU A 79 -15.59 0.15 -16.06
C GLU A 79 -16.93 0.66 -15.50
N GLU A 80 -17.97 -0.14 -15.56
CA GLU A 80 -19.26 0.14 -14.92
C GLU A 80 -19.23 0.06 -13.38
N ASN A 81 -18.14 -0.46 -12.84
CA ASN A 81 -17.95 -0.63 -11.41
C ASN A 81 -16.86 0.30 -10.85
N VAL A 82 -15.70 0.36 -11.51
CA VAL A 82 -14.53 1.14 -11.07
C VAL A 82 -13.90 1.84 -12.26
N VAL A 83 -13.61 3.12 -12.11
CA VAL A 83 -12.85 3.92 -13.06
C VAL A 83 -11.64 4.52 -12.34
N ILE A 84 -10.45 4.36 -12.89
CA ILE A 84 -9.25 5.04 -12.39
C ILE A 84 -9.04 6.31 -13.22
N ASP A 85 -9.12 7.46 -12.57
CA ASP A 85 -8.90 8.76 -13.19
C ASP A 85 -7.43 9.17 -13.01
N VAL A 86 -6.62 8.97 -14.08
CA VAL A 86 -5.21 9.40 -14.08
C VAL A 86 -5.17 10.91 -14.29
N VAL A 87 -4.87 11.65 -13.22
CA VAL A 87 -4.90 13.11 -13.18
C VAL A 87 -3.49 13.68 -13.36
N LEU A 88 -3.27 14.34 -14.51
CA LEU A 88 -1.99 15.01 -14.78
C LEU A 88 -1.95 16.35 -14.06
N VAL A 89 -1.01 16.50 -13.14
CA VAL A 89 -0.83 17.72 -12.34
C VAL A 89 0.59 18.29 -12.51
N SER A 90 0.81 19.54 -12.08
CA SER A 90 2.14 20.11 -12.03
C SER A 90 2.99 19.41 -10.96
N THR A 91 4.33 19.52 -11.04
CA THR A 91 5.23 18.98 -10.01
C THR A 91 4.93 19.57 -8.63
N GLU A 92 4.58 20.84 -8.56
CA GLU A 92 4.23 21.53 -7.32
C GLU A 92 2.90 21.00 -6.76
N ASP A 93 1.86 20.90 -7.59
CA ASP A 93 0.56 20.38 -7.16
C ASP A 93 0.66 18.91 -6.74
N TYR A 94 1.43 18.10 -7.48
CA TYR A 94 1.70 16.71 -7.10
C TYR A 94 2.34 16.62 -5.71
N ALA A 95 3.39 17.40 -5.48
CA ALA A 95 4.07 17.41 -4.18
C ALA A 95 3.14 17.85 -3.03
N ASN A 96 2.35 18.90 -3.26
CA ASN A 96 1.40 19.43 -2.26
C ASN A 96 0.26 18.47 -1.95
N ALA A 97 -0.25 17.74 -2.95
CA ALA A 97 -1.30 16.73 -2.76
C ALA A 97 -0.78 15.42 -2.14
N THR A 98 0.54 15.16 -2.19
CA THR A 98 1.13 13.88 -1.77
C THR A 98 2.09 14.09 -0.59
N PHE A 99 3.38 13.90 -0.79
CA PHE A 99 4.38 13.82 0.28
C PHE A 99 4.65 15.12 1.05
N GLN A 100 4.29 16.29 0.49
CA GLN A 100 4.39 17.59 1.15
C GLN A 100 3.08 18.08 1.77
N ALA A 101 2.00 17.32 1.65
CA ALA A 101 0.73 17.67 2.30
C ALA A 101 0.95 17.93 3.81
N PRO A 102 0.48 19.07 4.35
CA PRO A 102 0.76 19.43 5.75
C PRO A 102 0.14 18.46 6.76
N THR A 103 -1.05 17.97 6.47
CA THR A 103 -1.78 17.04 7.33
C THR A 103 -2.31 15.85 6.52
N PRO A 104 -2.67 14.72 7.16
CA PRO A 104 -3.32 13.61 6.48
C PRO A 104 -4.56 13.98 5.68
N ALA A 105 -5.32 14.97 6.13
CA ALA A 105 -6.53 15.43 5.46
C ALA A 105 -6.27 16.28 4.21
N ASP A 106 -5.04 16.74 4.00
CA ASP A 106 -4.65 17.51 2.81
C ASP A 106 -4.18 16.62 1.66
N HIS A 107 -4.11 15.31 1.86
CA HIS A 107 -3.88 14.37 0.77
C HIS A 107 -5.12 14.27 -0.11
N ASP A 108 -5.01 14.73 -1.34
CA ASP A 108 -6.12 14.84 -2.29
C ASP A 108 -5.98 13.82 -3.43
N TYR A 109 -6.15 12.54 -3.08
CA TYR A 109 -6.16 11.42 -4.01
C TYR A 109 -6.73 10.16 -3.36
N ASP A 110 -7.20 9.21 -4.20
CA ASP A 110 -7.61 7.87 -3.76
C ASP A 110 -6.49 6.85 -3.91
N LEU A 111 -5.68 6.99 -4.95
CA LEU A 111 -4.53 6.14 -5.23
C LEU A 111 -3.27 6.98 -5.44
N ASN A 112 -2.15 6.50 -4.94
CA ASN A 112 -0.84 7.09 -5.20
C ASN A 112 0.20 6.00 -5.47
N LEU A 113 1.10 6.23 -6.42
CA LEU A 113 2.28 5.40 -6.63
C LEU A 113 3.50 6.15 -6.13
N ASP A 114 4.00 5.73 -4.99
CA ASP A 114 5.15 6.32 -4.33
C ASP A 114 6.32 5.34 -4.26
N GLY A 115 7.46 5.80 -3.77
CA GLY A 115 8.68 5.02 -3.61
C GLY A 115 9.49 5.50 -2.42
N TRP A 116 10.23 4.57 -1.83
CA TRP A 116 11.13 4.84 -0.73
C TRP A 116 12.54 4.37 -1.06
N SER A 117 13.52 5.20 -0.78
CA SER A 117 14.94 4.84 -0.88
C SER A 117 15.49 4.53 0.50
N ALA A 118 16.29 3.47 0.61
CA ALA A 118 16.90 3.09 1.88
C ALA A 118 17.83 4.18 2.41
N ASP A 119 17.64 4.59 3.65
CA ASP A 119 18.51 5.51 4.37
C ASP A 119 19.78 4.80 4.89
N TYR A 120 19.68 3.49 5.14
CA TYR A 120 20.73 2.64 5.66
C TYR A 120 20.51 1.17 5.27
N GLN A 121 21.51 0.31 5.50
CA GLN A 121 21.49 -1.10 5.10
C GLN A 121 20.83 -2.00 6.17
N ASP A 122 19.54 -1.81 6.41
CA ASP A 122 18.71 -2.67 7.25
C ASP A 122 17.28 -2.69 6.72
N PRO A 123 16.54 -3.80 6.80
CA PRO A 123 15.15 -3.87 6.32
C PRO A 123 14.21 -2.87 7.00
N SER A 124 14.49 -2.46 8.22
CA SER A 124 13.69 -1.49 8.97
C SER A 124 13.48 -0.18 8.21
N THR A 125 14.46 0.26 7.40
CA THR A 125 14.34 1.51 6.63
C THR A 125 13.16 1.50 5.64
N TYR A 126 12.70 0.32 5.19
CA TYR A 126 11.56 0.17 4.29
C TYR A 126 10.25 -0.11 5.02
N LEU A 127 10.30 -0.64 6.23
CA LEU A 127 9.14 -1.13 6.95
C LEU A 127 8.70 -0.18 8.08
N ASN A 128 9.64 0.48 8.76
CA ASN A 128 9.32 1.46 9.79
C ASN A 128 8.49 2.66 9.29
N PRO A 129 8.58 3.12 8.04
CA PRO A 129 7.68 4.16 7.54
C PRO A 129 6.18 3.85 7.65
N PHE A 130 5.78 2.59 7.80
CA PHE A 130 4.39 2.17 8.01
C PHE A 130 4.02 1.89 9.46
N ASN A 131 4.93 2.10 10.41
CA ASN A 131 4.66 1.83 11.81
C ASN A 131 3.54 2.74 12.36
N ALA A 132 2.65 2.18 13.20
CA ALA A 132 1.45 2.84 13.68
C ALA A 132 1.71 4.02 14.65
N GLU A 133 2.92 4.12 15.22
CA GLU A 133 3.22 5.12 16.26
C GLU A 133 3.72 6.44 15.64
N ASP A 134 4.61 6.35 14.63
CA ASP A 134 5.27 7.51 14.04
C ASP A 134 5.66 7.33 12.56
N GLY A 135 5.10 6.33 11.89
CA GLY A 135 5.42 6.01 10.50
C GLY A 135 5.05 7.15 9.53
N PHE A 136 6.00 7.55 8.70
CA PHE A 136 5.80 8.60 7.69
C PHE A 136 4.63 8.30 6.74
N TYR A 137 4.49 7.04 6.32
CA TYR A 137 3.43 6.64 5.39
C TYR A 137 2.04 6.61 6.00
N LEU A 138 1.87 6.62 7.33
CA LEU A 138 0.54 6.78 7.92
C LEU A 138 -0.12 8.07 7.46
N LYS A 139 0.64 9.17 7.45
CA LYS A 139 0.14 10.46 6.96
C LYS A 139 -0.28 10.36 5.49
N ILE A 140 0.53 9.71 4.65
CA ILE A 140 0.24 9.50 3.22
C ILE A 140 -1.01 8.62 3.02
N LEU A 141 -1.27 7.69 3.95
CA LEU A 141 -2.49 6.87 3.98
C LEU A 141 -3.70 7.61 4.59
N GLY A 142 -3.58 8.90 4.85
CA GLY A 142 -4.66 9.70 5.43
C GLY A 142 -4.91 9.45 6.92
N LEU A 143 -3.93 8.87 7.65
CA LEU A 143 -4.04 8.53 9.07
C LEU A 143 -3.20 9.45 9.93
N ASP A 144 -3.80 9.97 11.01
CA ASP A 144 -3.12 10.76 12.04
C ASP A 144 -3.11 9.97 13.36
N PRO A 145 -1.96 9.44 13.82
CA PRO A 145 -1.90 8.64 15.04
C PRO A 145 -2.47 9.33 16.28
N SER A 146 -2.46 10.67 16.31
CA SER A 146 -3.00 11.45 17.42
C SER A 146 -4.53 11.56 17.44
N LYS A 147 -5.19 11.28 16.31
CA LYS A 147 -6.64 11.44 16.13
C LYS A 147 -7.34 10.14 15.71
N ASP A 148 -6.66 9.30 14.96
CA ASP A 148 -7.22 8.12 14.30
C ASP A 148 -6.82 6.80 14.98
N ALA A 149 -6.51 6.81 16.29
CA ALA A 149 -6.03 5.64 17.02
C ALA A 149 -6.97 4.42 16.89
N ASP A 150 -8.29 4.64 17.00
CA ASP A 150 -9.29 3.56 16.87
C ASP A 150 -9.31 3.00 15.44
N LYS A 151 -9.17 3.86 14.43
CA LYS A 151 -9.11 3.46 13.01
C LYS A 151 -7.83 2.67 12.71
N ILE A 152 -6.69 3.15 13.21
CA ILE A 152 -5.39 2.48 13.09
C ILE A 152 -5.45 1.07 13.71
N THR A 153 -6.07 0.94 14.89
CA THR A 153 -6.28 -0.35 15.55
C THR A 153 -7.25 -1.24 14.75
N SER A 154 -8.34 -0.68 14.22
CA SER A 154 -9.30 -1.46 13.42
C SER A 154 -8.70 -1.99 12.11
N LEU A 155 -7.72 -1.29 11.56
CA LEU A 155 -6.92 -1.73 10.40
C LEU A 155 -5.82 -2.74 10.78
N GLY A 156 -5.62 -3.03 12.08
CA GLY A 156 -4.59 -3.95 12.58
C GLY A 156 -3.16 -3.41 12.51
N MET A 157 -2.95 -2.12 12.27
CA MET A 157 -1.62 -1.52 12.15
C MET A 157 -0.80 -1.59 13.43
N ASP A 158 -1.45 -1.72 14.59
CA ASP A 158 -0.82 -2.02 15.87
C ASP A 158 -0.17 -3.41 15.89
N GLN A 159 -0.79 -4.42 15.26
CA GLN A 159 -0.21 -5.76 15.11
C GLN A 159 1.03 -5.72 14.21
N TYR A 160 0.96 -4.97 13.11
CA TYR A 160 2.13 -4.72 12.25
C TYR A 160 3.28 -4.10 13.05
N THR A 161 3.00 -3.06 13.83
CA THR A 161 4.00 -2.40 14.68
C THR A 161 4.62 -3.36 15.71
N GLN A 162 3.84 -4.28 16.28
CA GLN A 162 4.40 -5.31 17.16
C GLN A 162 5.36 -6.27 16.44
N LYS A 163 5.05 -6.64 15.20
CA LYS A 163 5.96 -7.45 14.37
C LYS A 163 7.28 -6.72 14.10
N LEU A 164 7.24 -5.41 13.82
CA LEU A 164 8.45 -4.60 13.68
C LEU A 164 9.27 -4.57 14.96
N LYS A 165 8.63 -4.38 16.12
CA LYS A 165 9.32 -4.38 17.43
C LYS A 165 10.02 -5.71 17.72
N VAL A 166 9.41 -6.83 17.33
CA VAL A 166 10.04 -8.17 17.45
C VAL A 166 11.27 -8.27 16.54
N ALA A 167 11.21 -7.75 15.33
CA ALA A 167 12.34 -7.75 14.41
C ALA A 167 13.46 -6.81 14.90
N ASP A 168 13.12 -5.62 15.37
CA ASP A 168 14.07 -4.63 15.89
C ASP A 168 14.80 -5.14 17.13
N ALA A 169 14.13 -5.88 18.00
CA ALA A 169 14.71 -6.45 19.22
C ALA A 169 15.69 -7.60 18.95
N GLU A 170 15.62 -8.26 17.79
CA GLU A 170 16.55 -9.32 17.42
C GLU A 170 17.89 -8.73 16.96
N SER A 171 18.89 -8.80 17.82
CA SER A 171 20.24 -8.26 17.55
C SER A 171 21.33 -9.34 17.47
N SER A 172 21.03 -10.56 17.87
CA SER A 172 22.00 -11.66 18.00
C SER A 172 22.04 -12.57 16.78
N ASP A 173 20.91 -12.79 16.12
CA ASP A 173 20.78 -13.64 14.94
C ASP A 173 20.24 -12.82 13.74
N VAL A 174 21.15 -12.49 12.84
CA VAL A 174 20.83 -11.70 11.63
C VAL A 174 19.81 -12.43 10.75
N ALA A 175 19.89 -13.76 10.63
CA ALA A 175 18.94 -14.51 9.81
C ALA A 175 17.54 -14.44 10.43
N LYS A 176 17.42 -14.61 11.74
CA LYS A 176 16.16 -14.49 12.45
C LYS A 176 15.59 -13.09 12.41
N ARG A 177 16.42 -12.05 12.53
CA ARG A 177 16.00 -10.66 12.34
C ARG A 177 15.36 -10.44 10.97
N TYR A 178 15.98 -10.94 9.91
CA TYR A 178 15.44 -10.82 8.54
C TYR A 178 14.15 -11.62 8.35
N GLU A 179 14.03 -12.80 8.96
CA GLU A 179 12.77 -13.56 8.97
C GLU A 179 11.64 -12.79 9.64
N ASN A 180 11.91 -12.16 10.78
CA ASN A 180 10.93 -11.36 11.49
C ASN A 180 10.46 -10.15 10.65
N TYR A 181 11.36 -9.46 9.95
CA TYR A 181 10.97 -8.38 9.04
C TYR A 181 10.18 -8.90 7.84
N ALA A 182 10.55 -10.05 7.31
CA ALA A 182 9.80 -10.68 6.22
C ALA A 182 8.37 -11.01 6.68
N ASP A 183 8.17 -11.48 7.92
CA ASP A 183 6.84 -11.72 8.49
C ASP A 183 6.02 -10.42 8.62
N ALA A 184 6.66 -9.31 9.05
CA ALA A 184 6.00 -8.01 9.06
C ALA A 184 5.61 -7.53 7.67
N GLN A 185 6.49 -7.69 6.69
CA GLN A 185 6.24 -7.32 5.30
C GLN A 185 5.05 -8.10 4.69
N ALA A 186 4.95 -9.42 4.95
CA ALA A 186 3.83 -10.21 4.46
C ALA A 186 2.51 -9.76 5.06
N TRP A 187 2.53 -9.53 6.36
CA TRP A 187 1.34 -9.04 7.02
C TRP A 187 0.86 -7.74 6.36
N LEU A 188 1.76 -6.79 6.09
CA LEU A 188 1.43 -5.52 5.45
C LEU A 188 0.84 -5.71 4.04
N ILE A 189 1.38 -6.64 3.25
CA ILE A 189 0.92 -6.91 1.88
C ILE A 189 -0.43 -7.66 1.87
N ASP A 190 -0.62 -8.63 2.78
CA ASP A 190 -1.85 -9.45 2.81
C ASP A 190 -3.03 -8.74 3.46
N SER A 191 -2.79 -7.71 4.28
CA SER A 191 -3.84 -6.98 5.02
C SER A 191 -4.29 -5.70 4.34
N SER A 192 -3.72 -5.37 3.18
CA SER A 192 -4.08 -4.19 2.38
C SER A 192 -5.22 -4.46 1.41
#